data_9ea8b69fa6f7a8d26293215b4f7b2e24
#
_entry.id   9ea8b69fa6f7a8d26293215b4f7b2e24
#
_cell.length_a   1.000
_cell.length_b   1.000
_cell.length_c   1.000
_cell.angle_alpha   90.00
_cell.angle_beta   90.00
_cell.angle_gamma   90.00
#
_symmetry.space_group_name_H-M   'P 1'
#
loop_
_entity.id
_entity.type
_entity.pdbx_description
1 polymer ?
#
loop_
_entity_poly.entity_id
_entity_poly.type
_entity_poly.pdbx_seq_one_letter_code
_entity_poly.pdbx_strand_id
1 'polypeptide(L)'
;MHPGVFFDMQEGGLRFSENIIIANPPLVSVITVVYNSEQLIERTLRSVANQTIKNIEHVIIDGASKDQTLAMVKSFPKGVAYWLSEKDHGIYDAMNKGIEKANGEYLIFLNSGDEFFANDTIEKVFQNNENADVYYGDTIITNEQGEVLRNRRLRPPANLSWQSMQMGMIVCHQSIFVKKTIAVAYQTKYRISADIDWLIRCLKQAKTICNTGLVVSKFLDGGMSQTNQRKGLQERYEILNFHFGYVKNGFNHLKMIARLLANKLSN
;
A
#
# COMPACT_ATOMS: atom_id res chain seq x y z
N MET A 1 -34.24 25.36 -4.68
CA MET A 1 -32.81 25.43 -4.36
C MET A 1 -32.53 24.42 -3.26
N HIS A 2 -31.93 23.27 -3.57
CA HIS A 2 -31.49 22.34 -2.54
C HIS A 2 -30.21 22.88 -1.93
N PRO A 3 -30.05 22.95 -0.61
CA PRO A 3 -28.77 23.28 0.00
C PRO A 3 -27.79 22.15 -0.34
N GLY A 4 -26.75 22.51 -1.08
CA GLY A 4 -25.65 21.58 -1.34
C GLY A 4 -25.05 21.16 -0.01
N VAL A 5 -25.02 19.85 0.25
CA VAL A 5 -24.28 19.26 1.36
C VAL A 5 -22.80 19.47 1.02
N PHE A 6 -22.21 20.56 1.52
CA PHE A 6 -20.76 20.71 1.58
C PHE A 6 -20.29 19.64 2.56
N PHE A 7 -19.69 18.58 2.06
CA PHE A 7 -18.91 17.68 2.89
C PHE A 7 -17.70 18.50 3.35
N ASP A 8 -17.66 18.87 4.64
CA ASP A 8 -16.56 19.62 5.22
C ASP A 8 -15.27 18.80 5.09
N MET A 9 -14.40 19.23 4.18
CA MET A 9 -13.03 18.78 4.13
C MET A 9 -12.35 19.24 5.44
N GLN A 10 -11.76 18.29 6.15
CA GLN A 10 -10.99 18.55 7.36
C GLN A 10 -9.57 18.06 7.15
N GLU A 11 -8.59 18.84 7.54
CA GLU A 11 -7.20 18.43 7.53
C GLU A 11 -6.48 18.91 8.80
N GLY A 12 -5.35 18.27 9.11
CA GLY A 12 -4.54 18.62 10.26
C GLY A 12 -3.33 17.71 10.40
N GLY A 13 -2.76 17.68 11.60
CA GLY A 13 -1.57 16.92 11.93
C GLY A 13 -0.41 17.81 12.34
N LEU A 14 0.73 17.17 12.60
CA LEU A 14 1.93 17.85 13.12
C LEU A 14 2.50 18.90 12.16
N ARG A 15 2.23 18.80 10.85
CA ARG A 15 2.66 19.79 9.85
C ARG A 15 2.07 21.19 10.09
N PHE A 16 0.96 21.30 10.82
CA PHE A 16 0.29 22.56 11.16
C PHE A 16 0.70 23.10 12.55
N SER A 17 1.62 22.40 13.24
CA SER A 17 2.12 22.83 14.54
C SER A 17 3.27 23.82 14.35
N GLU A 18 3.17 25.00 14.97
CA GLU A 18 4.13 26.12 14.80
C GLU A 18 5.58 25.81 15.21
N ASN A 19 5.83 24.68 15.88
CA ASN A 19 7.12 24.32 16.47
C ASN A 19 7.86 23.18 15.76
N ILE A 20 7.38 22.67 14.63
CA ILE A 20 8.04 21.57 13.94
C ILE A 20 8.71 22.09 12.66
N ILE A 21 10.00 22.40 12.76
CA ILE A 21 10.84 22.66 11.58
C ILE A 21 11.19 21.29 10.97
N ILE A 22 10.54 20.92 9.89
CA ILE A 22 10.96 19.80 9.06
C ILE A 22 12.17 20.28 8.25
N ALA A 23 13.36 20.08 8.82
CA ALA A 23 14.63 20.61 8.23
C ALA A 23 15.01 19.95 6.91
N ASN A 24 14.53 18.71 6.66
CA ASN A 24 14.77 17.95 5.42
C ASN A 24 13.48 17.18 5.04
N PRO A 25 13.26 16.90 3.74
CA PRO A 25 12.16 16.02 3.35
C PRO A 25 12.32 14.67 4.06
N PRO A 26 11.22 14.04 4.51
CA PRO A 26 11.28 12.71 5.11
C PRO A 26 11.86 11.70 4.13
N LEU A 27 12.58 10.69 4.63
CA LEU A 27 13.03 9.57 3.80
C LEU A 27 11.83 8.79 3.27
N VAL A 28 10.85 8.51 4.14
CA VAL A 28 9.68 7.71 3.78
C VAL A 28 8.39 8.40 4.20
N SER A 29 7.43 8.49 3.27
CA SER A 29 6.03 8.72 3.58
C SER A 29 5.31 7.38 3.67
N VAL A 30 4.82 7.05 4.85
CA VAL A 30 3.90 5.93 5.05
C VAL A 30 2.49 6.47 4.84
N ILE A 31 1.80 5.97 3.83
CA ILE A 31 0.45 6.41 3.46
C ILE A 31 -0.55 5.36 3.93
N THR A 32 -1.49 5.77 4.77
CA THR A 32 -2.61 4.94 5.21
C THR A 32 -3.91 5.53 4.69
N VAL A 33 -4.66 4.75 3.90
CA VAL A 33 -6.03 5.09 3.52
C VAL A 33 -6.99 4.33 4.40
N VAL A 34 -8.06 5.02 4.86
CA VAL A 34 -8.96 4.45 5.86
C VAL A 34 -10.40 4.92 5.65
N TYR A 35 -11.35 4.03 5.94
CA TYR A 35 -12.78 4.33 5.99
C TYR A 35 -13.47 3.38 6.95
N ASN A 36 -14.14 3.93 7.99
CA ASN A 36 -14.86 3.18 9.02
C ASN A 36 -14.03 2.00 9.58
N SER A 37 -12.92 2.29 10.22
CA SER A 37 -11.93 1.31 10.66
C SER A 37 -11.47 1.53 12.10
N GLU A 38 -12.36 1.94 12.98
CA GLU A 38 -12.08 2.22 14.41
C GLU A 38 -11.45 1.04 15.15
N GLN A 39 -11.77 -0.20 14.72
CA GLN A 39 -11.25 -1.43 15.33
C GLN A 39 -9.78 -1.73 14.95
N LEU A 40 -9.30 -1.16 13.84
CA LEU A 40 -8.04 -1.58 13.21
C LEU A 40 -7.00 -0.47 13.11
N ILE A 41 -7.42 0.80 13.03
CA ILE A 41 -6.53 1.92 12.73
C ILE A 41 -5.42 2.10 13.77
N GLU A 42 -5.70 1.85 15.06
CA GLU A 42 -4.75 2.07 16.14
C GLU A 42 -3.48 1.23 15.98
N ARG A 43 -3.62 -0.04 15.56
CA ARG A 43 -2.45 -0.92 15.36
C ARG A 43 -1.51 -0.40 14.27
N THR A 44 -2.07 0.14 13.17
CA THR A 44 -1.28 0.73 12.09
C THR A 44 -0.59 2.01 12.57
N LEU A 45 -1.31 2.90 13.27
CA LEU A 45 -0.74 4.11 13.86
C LEU A 45 0.44 3.78 14.78
N ARG A 46 0.28 2.79 15.67
CA ARG A 46 1.33 2.33 16.59
C ARG A 46 2.52 1.73 15.84
N SER A 47 2.26 0.92 14.82
CA SER A 47 3.32 0.27 14.03
C SER A 47 4.22 1.27 13.32
N VAL A 48 3.65 2.34 12.77
CA VAL A 48 4.42 3.43 12.14
C VAL A 48 5.15 4.27 13.18
N ALA A 49 4.46 4.69 14.24
CA ALA A 49 5.03 5.55 15.29
C ALA A 49 6.16 4.89 16.09
N ASN A 50 6.22 3.56 16.12
CA ASN A 50 7.25 2.78 16.81
C ASN A 50 8.47 2.46 15.95
N GLN A 51 8.50 2.88 14.67
CA GLN A 51 9.71 2.68 13.87
C GLN A 51 10.92 3.38 14.50
N THR A 52 12.08 2.72 14.45
CA THR A 52 13.34 3.21 15.05
C THR A 52 13.84 4.44 14.34
N ILE A 53 13.78 4.46 13.01
CA ILE A 53 14.13 5.61 12.19
C ILE A 53 13.09 6.72 12.37
N LYS A 54 13.57 7.98 12.54
CA LYS A 54 12.72 9.14 12.82
C LYS A 54 12.45 10.01 11.60
N ASN A 55 13.24 9.85 10.55
CA ASN A 55 13.06 10.61 9.30
C ASN A 55 11.97 9.99 8.41
N ILE A 56 10.78 9.77 9.01
CA ILE A 56 9.60 9.27 8.33
C ILE A 56 8.39 10.14 8.68
N GLU A 57 7.42 10.15 7.81
CA GLU A 57 6.13 10.79 8.06
C GLU A 57 4.98 9.80 7.88
N HIS A 58 3.91 9.97 8.63
CA HIS A 58 2.67 9.22 8.48
C HIS A 58 1.60 10.16 7.90
N VAL A 59 1.08 9.80 6.73
CA VAL A 59 0.02 10.52 6.00
C VAL A 59 -1.24 9.68 6.03
N ILE A 60 -2.31 10.19 6.62
CA ILE A 60 -3.60 9.50 6.73
C ILE A 60 -4.60 10.15 5.78
N ILE A 61 -5.26 9.36 4.95
CA ILE A 61 -6.38 9.80 4.12
C ILE A 61 -7.63 9.04 4.55
N ASP A 62 -8.53 9.75 5.19
CA ASP A 62 -9.80 9.24 5.69
C ASP A 62 -10.94 9.57 4.70
N GLY A 63 -11.67 8.57 4.26
CA GLY A 63 -12.78 8.68 3.31
C GLY A 63 -14.07 9.27 3.91
N ALA A 64 -13.99 10.20 4.86
CA ALA A 64 -15.09 10.73 5.66
C ALA A 64 -15.77 9.65 6.51
N SER A 65 -15.00 8.97 7.34
CA SER A 65 -15.48 7.97 8.31
C SER A 65 -16.57 8.51 9.21
N LYS A 66 -17.52 7.64 9.56
CA LYS A 66 -18.68 7.97 10.42
C LYS A 66 -18.58 7.35 11.81
N ASP A 67 -17.60 6.50 12.03
CA ASP A 67 -17.25 5.87 13.31
C ASP A 67 -16.16 6.69 14.05
N GLN A 68 -15.49 6.10 15.04
CA GLN A 68 -14.46 6.76 15.81
C GLN A 68 -13.10 6.88 15.10
N THR A 69 -12.96 6.38 13.85
CA THR A 69 -11.69 6.36 13.13
C THR A 69 -10.99 7.71 13.12
N LEU A 70 -11.67 8.76 12.69
CA LEU A 70 -11.07 10.10 12.59
C LEU A 70 -10.74 10.68 13.98
N ALA A 71 -11.57 10.42 14.98
CA ALA A 71 -11.30 10.86 16.36
C ALA A 71 -10.03 10.20 16.91
N MET A 72 -9.83 8.90 16.64
CA MET A 72 -8.61 8.16 17.03
C MET A 72 -7.37 8.70 16.33
N VAL A 73 -7.44 9.02 15.04
CA VAL A 73 -6.33 9.64 14.30
C VAL A 73 -5.94 10.99 14.92
N LYS A 74 -6.93 11.85 15.19
CA LYS A 74 -6.71 13.19 15.77
C LYS A 74 -6.12 13.13 17.18
N SER A 75 -6.55 12.18 18.00
CA SER A 75 -6.12 12.04 19.40
C SER A 75 -4.90 11.13 19.59
N PHE A 76 -4.31 10.60 18.52
CA PHE A 76 -3.18 9.68 18.64
C PHE A 76 -1.99 10.34 19.33
N PRO A 77 -1.50 9.80 20.50
CA PRO A 77 -0.58 10.53 21.38
C PRO A 77 0.75 10.95 20.76
N LYS A 78 1.26 10.18 19.78
CA LYS A 78 2.49 10.53 19.04
C LYS A 78 2.23 11.44 17.84
N GLY A 79 0.94 11.71 17.55
CA GLY A 79 0.50 12.44 16.39
C GLY A 79 0.78 11.73 15.06
N VAL A 80 0.23 12.29 14.00
CA VAL A 80 0.53 11.93 12.61
C VAL A 80 1.03 13.18 11.89
N ALA A 81 1.88 13.03 10.89
CA ALA A 81 2.44 14.18 10.19
C ALA A 81 1.34 15.00 9.47
N TYR A 82 0.41 14.29 8.83
CA TYR A 82 -0.70 14.88 8.11
C TYR A 82 -1.89 13.92 8.08
N TRP A 83 -3.09 14.45 8.22
CA TRP A 83 -4.33 13.74 7.95
C TRP A 83 -5.30 14.61 7.17
N LEU A 84 -6.04 13.99 6.25
CA LEU A 84 -7.11 14.58 5.47
C LEU A 84 -8.34 13.70 5.63
N SER A 85 -9.49 14.29 5.96
CA SER A 85 -10.79 13.63 5.99
C SER A 85 -11.74 14.31 5.03
N GLU A 86 -12.08 13.61 3.96
CA GLU A 86 -13.08 14.03 2.98
C GLU A 86 -13.62 12.80 2.23
N LYS A 87 -14.79 12.94 1.62
CA LYS A 87 -15.36 11.86 0.81
C LYS A 87 -14.44 11.53 -0.37
N ASP A 88 -14.16 10.26 -0.55
CA ASP A 88 -13.43 9.74 -1.70
C ASP A 88 -14.35 9.01 -2.70
N HIS A 89 -13.80 8.72 -3.88
CA HIS A 89 -14.43 7.93 -4.93
C HIS A 89 -13.91 6.48 -4.97
N GLY A 90 -13.45 5.98 -3.83
CA GLY A 90 -12.90 4.64 -3.60
C GLY A 90 -11.42 4.68 -3.20
N ILE A 91 -10.92 3.53 -2.75
CA ILE A 91 -9.59 3.38 -2.15
C ILE A 91 -8.45 4.00 -2.96
N TYR A 92 -8.48 3.89 -4.29
CA TYR A 92 -7.40 4.40 -5.15
C TYR A 92 -7.49 5.91 -5.37
N ASP A 93 -8.66 6.53 -5.20
CA ASP A 93 -8.79 7.98 -5.13
C ASP A 93 -8.13 8.50 -3.84
N ALA A 94 -8.43 7.86 -2.71
CA ALA A 94 -7.76 8.17 -1.45
C ALA A 94 -6.23 7.95 -1.52
N MET A 95 -5.76 6.89 -2.17
CA MET A 95 -4.32 6.65 -2.38
C MET A 95 -3.68 7.76 -3.23
N ASN A 96 -4.36 8.26 -4.27
CA ASN A 96 -3.87 9.38 -5.07
C ASN A 96 -3.72 10.65 -4.23
N LYS A 97 -4.72 10.98 -3.40
CA LYS A 97 -4.61 12.08 -2.44
C LYS A 97 -3.41 11.88 -1.50
N GLY A 98 -3.18 10.65 -1.05
CA GLY A 98 -2.01 10.29 -0.25
C GLY A 98 -0.69 10.57 -0.96
N ILE A 99 -0.55 10.21 -2.24
CA ILE A 99 0.64 10.52 -3.05
C ILE A 99 0.86 12.02 -3.15
N GLU A 100 -0.19 12.80 -3.38
CA GLU A 100 -0.11 14.26 -3.49
C GLU A 100 0.35 14.91 -2.17
N LYS A 101 -0.16 14.43 -1.04
CA LYS A 101 0.14 14.97 0.30
C LYS A 101 1.47 14.45 0.89
N ALA A 102 2.04 13.41 0.35
CA ALA A 102 3.32 12.86 0.78
C ALA A 102 4.50 13.79 0.45
N ASN A 103 5.45 13.96 1.37
CA ASN A 103 6.68 14.75 1.17
C ASN A 103 7.95 13.90 1.14
N GLY A 104 7.86 12.62 1.52
CA GLY A 104 9.00 11.71 1.59
C GLY A 104 9.62 11.39 0.24
N GLU A 105 10.89 11.04 0.26
CA GLU A 105 11.61 10.57 -0.92
C GLU A 105 11.03 9.25 -1.46
N TYR A 106 10.63 8.37 -0.54
CA TYR A 106 9.98 7.09 -0.87
C TYR A 106 8.55 7.04 -0.32
N LEU A 107 7.69 6.34 -1.04
CA LEU A 107 6.31 6.09 -0.66
C LEU A 107 6.13 4.60 -0.35
N ILE A 108 5.39 4.30 0.72
CA ILE A 108 4.85 2.99 1.00
C ILE A 108 3.40 3.11 1.45
N PHE A 109 2.54 2.21 0.99
CA PHE A 109 1.16 2.13 1.44
C PHE A 109 1.02 1.07 2.52
N LEU A 110 0.52 1.47 3.68
CA LEU A 110 0.24 0.58 4.80
C LEU A 110 -1.21 0.83 5.23
N ASN A 111 -2.13 0.03 4.73
CA ASN A 111 -3.56 0.25 4.98
C ASN A 111 -3.93 -0.01 6.45
N SER A 112 -5.10 0.48 6.87
CA SER A 112 -5.60 0.24 8.22
C SER A 112 -5.70 -1.27 8.52
N GLY A 113 -5.15 -1.69 9.66
CA GLY A 113 -5.01 -3.09 10.06
C GLY A 113 -3.68 -3.74 9.69
N ASP A 114 -2.95 -3.20 8.70
CA ASP A 114 -1.62 -3.68 8.34
C ASP A 114 -0.54 -3.06 9.25
N GLU A 115 0.59 -3.74 9.41
CA GLU A 115 1.72 -3.31 10.24
C GLU A 115 3.05 -3.54 9.53
N PHE A 116 4.07 -2.79 9.89
CA PHE A 116 5.45 -3.21 9.62
C PHE A 116 5.77 -4.48 10.40
N PHE A 117 6.65 -5.30 9.86
CA PHE A 117 7.01 -6.57 10.50
C PHE A 117 7.65 -6.39 11.88
N ALA A 118 8.52 -5.39 12.02
CA ALA A 118 9.21 -5.05 13.26
C ALA A 118 9.42 -3.53 13.36
N ASN A 119 9.81 -3.05 14.54
CA ASN A 119 10.04 -1.62 14.76
C ASN A 119 11.27 -1.06 14.02
N ASP A 120 12.17 -1.90 13.58
CA ASP A 120 13.39 -1.54 12.84
C ASP A 120 13.28 -1.87 11.32
N THR A 121 12.07 -2.18 10.85
CA THR A 121 11.87 -2.62 9.46
C THR A 121 12.32 -1.58 8.45
N ILE A 122 11.89 -0.32 8.58
CA ILE A 122 12.25 0.73 7.63
C ILE A 122 13.78 0.98 7.68
N GLU A 123 14.35 1.04 8.87
CA GLU A 123 15.81 1.22 9.05
C GLU A 123 16.59 0.13 8.30
N LYS A 124 16.21 -1.14 8.47
CA LYS A 124 16.85 -2.27 7.79
C LYS A 124 16.69 -2.23 6.28
N VAL A 125 15.53 -1.80 5.77
CA VAL A 125 15.29 -1.67 4.32
C VAL A 125 16.29 -0.71 3.68
N PHE A 126 16.62 0.39 4.34
CA PHE A 126 17.51 1.43 3.82
C PHE A 126 18.95 1.35 4.32
N GLN A 127 19.28 0.34 5.14
CA GLN A 127 20.61 0.18 5.77
C GLN A 127 21.76 0.15 4.76
N ASN A 128 21.57 -0.45 3.60
CA ASN A 128 22.61 -0.63 2.60
C ASN A 128 22.83 0.58 1.68
N ASN A 129 22.03 1.66 1.83
CA ASN A 129 22.15 2.91 1.06
C ASN A 129 22.29 2.72 -0.47
N GLU A 130 21.65 1.70 -1.05
CA GLU A 130 21.78 1.37 -2.48
C GLU A 130 21.14 2.44 -3.40
N ASN A 131 20.43 3.43 -2.82
CA ASN A 131 19.69 4.48 -3.55
C ASN A 131 18.87 3.94 -4.72
N ALA A 132 18.24 2.79 -4.50
CA ALA A 132 17.39 2.16 -5.51
C ALA A 132 16.09 2.95 -5.72
N ASP A 133 15.54 2.89 -6.94
CA ASP A 133 14.25 3.52 -7.23
C ASP A 133 13.09 2.75 -6.58
N VAL A 134 13.28 1.45 -6.34
CA VAL A 134 12.30 0.58 -5.68
C VAL A 134 13.01 -0.38 -4.74
N TYR A 135 12.52 -0.47 -3.49
CA TYR A 135 12.86 -1.55 -2.55
C TYR A 135 11.64 -2.43 -2.33
N TYR A 136 11.84 -3.73 -2.22
CA TYR A 136 10.74 -4.66 -1.95
C TYR A 136 11.16 -5.82 -1.07
N GLY A 137 10.20 -6.41 -0.38
CA GLY A 137 10.42 -7.58 0.45
C GLY A 137 9.18 -8.46 0.55
N ASP A 138 9.21 -9.40 1.48
CA ASP A 138 8.14 -10.36 1.71
C ASP A 138 7.08 -9.80 2.68
N THR A 139 5.98 -10.54 2.80
CA THR A 139 4.83 -10.23 3.66
C THR A 139 4.37 -11.50 4.35
N ILE A 140 4.02 -11.41 5.62
CA ILE A 140 3.29 -12.46 6.34
C ILE A 140 1.83 -12.06 6.49
N ILE A 141 0.96 -13.06 6.62
CA ILE A 141 -0.48 -12.88 6.81
C ILE A 141 -0.81 -13.05 8.28
N THR A 142 -1.56 -12.10 8.85
CA THR A 142 -1.97 -12.10 10.26
C THR A 142 -3.49 -12.01 10.40
N ASN A 143 -4.00 -12.40 11.57
CA ASN A 143 -5.38 -12.14 11.97
C ASN A 143 -5.51 -10.76 12.67
N GLU A 144 -6.72 -10.43 13.09
CA GLU A 144 -7.01 -9.18 13.82
C GLU A 144 -6.26 -9.05 15.15
N GLN A 145 -5.87 -10.16 15.77
CA GLN A 145 -5.08 -10.19 17.01
C GLN A 145 -3.58 -10.01 16.74
N GLY A 146 -3.15 -9.95 15.46
CA GLY A 146 -1.74 -9.82 15.06
C GLY A 146 -0.97 -11.14 15.04
N GLU A 147 -1.65 -12.28 15.26
CA GLU A 147 -1.05 -13.60 15.20
C GLU A 147 -0.75 -14.01 13.76
N VAL A 148 0.40 -14.60 13.53
CA VAL A 148 0.82 -15.06 12.20
C VAL A 148 0.03 -16.29 11.80
N LEU A 149 -0.77 -16.17 10.75
CA LEU A 149 -1.54 -17.27 10.20
C LEU A 149 -0.72 -18.10 9.22
N ARG A 150 -0.01 -17.43 8.32
CA ARG A 150 0.77 -18.07 7.25
C ARG A 150 1.67 -17.09 6.52
N ASN A 151 2.61 -17.62 5.79
CA ASN A 151 3.32 -16.86 4.78
C ASN A 151 2.39 -16.52 3.60
N ARG A 152 2.66 -15.42 2.92
CA ARG A 152 1.95 -15.12 1.66
C ARG A 152 2.27 -16.19 0.61
N ARG A 153 1.23 -16.66 -0.11
CA ARG A 153 1.38 -17.75 -1.11
C ARG A 153 2.30 -17.35 -2.28
N LEU A 154 2.16 -16.12 -2.78
CA LEU A 154 3.02 -15.60 -3.83
C LEU A 154 4.22 -14.93 -3.17
N ARG A 155 5.40 -15.49 -3.39
CA ARG A 155 6.65 -14.94 -2.87
C ARG A 155 7.25 -13.94 -3.84
N PRO A 156 7.89 -12.87 -3.33
CA PRO A 156 8.64 -11.95 -4.17
C PRO A 156 9.75 -12.71 -4.93
N PRO A 157 9.95 -12.40 -6.22
CA PRO A 157 11.06 -12.98 -6.97
C PRO A 157 12.39 -12.40 -6.49
N ALA A 158 13.49 -13.14 -6.73
CA ALA A 158 14.84 -12.64 -6.44
C ALA A 158 15.13 -11.33 -7.22
N ASN A 159 14.70 -11.28 -8.49
CA ASN A 159 14.84 -10.12 -9.36
C ASN A 159 13.46 -9.68 -9.85
N LEU A 160 12.94 -8.58 -9.28
CA LEU A 160 11.68 -7.98 -9.69
C LEU A 160 11.90 -7.09 -10.92
N SER A 161 10.97 -7.18 -11.86
CA SER A 161 10.86 -6.28 -13.00
C SER A 161 9.39 -6.10 -13.36
N TRP A 162 9.07 -5.13 -14.23
CA TRP A 162 7.70 -5.01 -14.69
C TRP A 162 7.21 -6.26 -15.42
N GLN A 163 8.12 -7.00 -16.12
CA GLN A 163 7.81 -8.26 -16.78
C GLN A 163 7.43 -9.37 -15.80
N SER A 164 7.99 -9.35 -14.58
CA SER A 164 7.66 -10.31 -13.53
C SER A 164 6.18 -10.24 -13.13
N MET A 165 5.53 -9.07 -13.32
CA MET A 165 4.14 -8.82 -12.97
C MET A 165 3.11 -9.49 -13.90
N GLN A 166 3.54 -10.16 -14.96
CA GLN A 166 2.66 -10.85 -15.92
C GLN A 166 1.77 -11.94 -15.29
N MET A 167 2.09 -12.40 -14.09
CA MET A 167 1.28 -13.32 -13.29
C MET A 167 0.40 -12.60 -12.24
N GLY A 168 0.38 -11.26 -12.23
CA GLY A 168 -0.33 -10.42 -11.26
C GLY A 168 0.54 -9.96 -10.11
N MET A 169 -0.06 -9.63 -8.97
CA MET A 169 0.61 -9.02 -7.82
C MET A 169 1.49 -10.03 -7.07
N ILE A 170 2.72 -10.22 -7.54
CA ILE A 170 3.70 -11.15 -6.95
C ILE A 170 4.43 -10.57 -5.73
N VAL A 171 4.51 -9.25 -5.60
CA VAL A 171 4.97 -8.54 -4.40
C VAL A 171 3.76 -7.93 -3.72
N CYS A 172 3.67 -7.96 -2.41
CA CYS A 172 2.59 -7.31 -1.68
C CYS A 172 2.73 -5.80 -1.76
N HIS A 173 1.63 -5.10 -1.98
CA HIS A 173 1.60 -3.64 -2.06
C HIS A 173 2.17 -2.97 -0.78
N GLN A 174 1.92 -3.58 0.38
CA GLN A 174 2.39 -3.13 1.69
C GLN A 174 3.86 -3.47 1.99
N SER A 175 4.56 -4.11 1.05
CA SER A 175 5.98 -4.48 1.20
C SER A 175 6.85 -3.93 0.08
N ILE A 176 6.45 -2.80 -0.51
CA ILE A 176 7.19 -2.15 -1.58
C ILE A 176 7.32 -0.65 -1.32
N PHE A 177 8.54 -0.15 -1.37
CA PHE A 177 8.87 1.27 -1.30
C PHE A 177 9.19 1.75 -2.70
N VAL A 178 8.51 2.78 -3.15
CA VAL A 178 8.70 3.36 -4.49
C VAL A 178 9.17 4.80 -4.35
N LYS A 179 10.25 5.15 -5.03
CA LYS A 179 10.74 6.53 -5.05
C LYS A 179 9.65 7.46 -5.59
N LYS A 180 9.36 8.55 -4.88
CA LYS A 180 8.26 9.46 -5.21
C LYS A 180 8.35 9.99 -6.65
N THR A 181 9.57 10.20 -7.16
CA THR A 181 9.80 10.72 -8.52
C THR A 181 9.32 9.80 -9.63
N ILE A 182 9.15 8.51 -9.36
CA ILE A 182 8.61 7.51 -10.32
C ILE A 182 7.21 7.00 -9.94
N ALA A 183 6.69 7.43 -8.80
CA ALA A 183 5.34 7.07 -8.37
C ALA A 183 4.31 7.84 -9.19
N VAL A 184 3.52 7.11 -9.96
CA VAL A 184 2.43 7.67 -10.80
C VAL A 184 1.09 7.62 -10.07
N ALA A 185 0.10 8.37 -10.52
CA ALA A 185 -1.25 8.26 -9.97
C ALA A 185 -1.91 6.91 -10.31
N TYR A 186 -2.70 6.36 -9.39
CA TYR A 186 -3.54 5.18 -9.66
C TYR A 186 -4.62 5.50 -10.68
N GLN A 187 -4.93 4.51 -11.53
CA GLN A 187 -6.07 4.56 -12.44
C GLN A 187 -7.37 4.23 -11.70
N THR A 188 -8.15 5.23 -11.36
CA THR A 188 -9.38 5.09 -10.54
C THR A 188 -10.52 4.35 -11.24
N LYS A 189 -10.40 4.06 -12.54
CA LYS A 189 -11.33 3.19 -13.26
C LYS A 189 -11.33 1.74 -12.71
N TYR A 190 -10.18 1.28 -12.18
CA TYR A 190 -10.06 0.02 -11.48
C TYR A 190 -10.38 0.22 -9.99
N ARG A 191 -11.24 -0.62 -9.44
CA ARG A 191 -11.73 -0.48 -8.06
C ARG A 191 -11.06 -1.43 -7.07
N ILE A 192 -10.49 -2.54 -7.57
CA ILE A 192 -9.97 -3.64 -6.75
C ILE A 192 -8.49 -3.93 -7.05
N SER A 193 -8.04 -3.75 -8.28
CA SER A 193 -6.74 -4.23 -8.75
C SER A 193 -5.86 -3.14 -9.37
N ALA A 194 -6.13 -1.84 -9.10
CA ALA A 194 -5.32 -0.75 -9.65
C ALA A 194 -3.87 -0.75 -9.13
N ASP A 195 -3.59 -1.41 -8.00
CA ASP A 195 -2.26 -1.63 -7.45
C ASP A 195 -1.35 -2.40 -8.42
N ILE A 196 -1.90 -3.37 -9.17
CA ILE A 196 -1.17 -4.11 -10.21
C ILE A 196 -0.74 -3.16 -11.34
N ASP A 197 -1.69 -2.37 -11.87
CA ASP A 197 -1.42 -1.39 -12.92
C ASP A 197 -0.40 -0.34 -12.45
N TRP A 198 -0.61 0.19 -11.25
CA TRP A 198 0.26 1.19 -10.64
C TRP A 198 1.70 0.68 -10.51
N LEU A 199 1.88 -0.52 -9.93
CA LEU A 199 3.21 -1.09 -9.75
C LEU A 199 3.90 -1.38 -11.08
N ILE A 200 3.20 -1.93 -12.08
CA ILE A 200 3.76 -2.14 -13.42
C ILE A 200 4.26 -0.82 -14.01
N ARG A 201 3.49 0.28 -13.89
CA ARG A 201 3.87 1.60 -14.42
C ARG A 201 5.05 2.21 -13.67
N CYS A 202 5.13 2.05 -12.35
CA CYS A 202 6.29 2.46 -11.56
C CYS A 202 7.54 1.66 -11.94
N LEU A 203 7.43 0.33 -12.02
CA LEU A 203 8.55 -0.55 -12.40
C LEU A 203 9.06 -0.32 -13.81
N LYS A 204 8.22 0.16 -14.74
CA LYS A 204 8.68 0.57 -16.09
C LYS A 204 9.57 1.81 -16.08
N GLN A 205 9.47 2.66 -15.06
CA GLN A 205 10.28 3.86 -14.89
C GLN A 205 11.52 3.61 -14.01
N ALA A 206 11.50 2.57 -13.18
CA ALA A 206 12.58 2.24 -12.28
C ALA A 206 13.82 1.78 -13.05
N LYS A 207 14.97 2.34 -12.70
CA LYS A 207 16.30 1.96 -13.20
C LYS A 207 16.98 0.94 -12.29
N THR A 208 16.75 1.08 -10.99
CA THR A 208 17.35 0.24 -9.95
C THR A 208 16.26 -0.30 -9.01
N ILE A 209 16.26 -1.62 -8.81
CA ILE A 209 15.28 -2.33 -7.99
C ILE A 209 16.03 -3.25 -7.04
N CYS A 210 15.85 -3.06 -5.74
CA CYS A 210 16.54 -3.80 -4.69
C CYS A 210 15.58 -4.77 -3.98
N ASN A 211 15.93 -6.06 -3.97
CA ASN A 211 15.31 -7.02 -3.08
C ASN A 211 15.98 -6.96 -1.72
N THR A 212 15.24 -6.54 -0.71
CA THR A 212 15.80 -6.43 0.65
C THR A 212 16.04 -7.77 1.32
N GLY A 213 15.42 -8.85 0.83
CA GLY A 213 15.44 -10.17 1.49
C GLY A 213 14.68 -10.22 2.82
N LEU A 214 14.06 -9.11 3.22
CA LEU A 214 13.37 -8.96 4.51
C LEU A 214 11.87 -9.29 4.40
N VAL A 215 11.27 -9.68 5.51
CA VAL A 215 9.83 -9.55 5.71
C VAL A 215 9.57 -8.10 6.11
N VAL A 216 8.78 -7.36 5.32
CA VAL A 216 8.54 -5.94 5.49
C VAL A 216 7.23 -5.68 6.23
N SER A 217 6.16 -6.42 5.88
CA SER A 217 4.83 -6.15 6.42
C SER A 217 4.12 -7.38 6.95
N LYS A 218 3.19 -7.12 7.87
CA LYS A 218 2.14 -8.01 8.33
C LYS A 218 0.85 -7.53 7.68
N PHE A 219 0.28 -8.36 6.80
CA PHE A 219 -0.95 -8.08 6.09
C PHE A 219 -2.13 -8.71 6.83
N LEU A 220 -3.16 -7.93 7.13
CA LEU A 220 -4.39 -8.42 7.76
C LEU A 220 -5.19 -9.26 6.77
N ASP A 221 -5.50 -10.50 7.14
CA ASP A 221 -6.36 -11.40 6.32
C ASP A 221 -7.79 -10.86 6.24
N GLY A 222 -8.49 -11.08 5.11
CA GLY A 222 -9.90 -10.68 4.98
C GLY A 222 -10.15 -9.34 4.28
N GLY A 223 -9.12 -8.69 3.71
CA GLY A 223 -9.26 -7.39 3.05
C GLY A 223 -10.17 -7.36 1.81
N MET A 224 -10.39 -6.16 1.26
CA MET A 224 -11.31 -5.86 0.15
C MET A 224 -11.13 -6.75 -1.09
N SER A 225 -9.91 -7.17 -1.40
CA SER A 225 -9.63 -8.05 -2.54
C SER A 225 -10.20 -9.45 -2.37
N GLN A 226 -10.37 -9.93 -1.14
CA GLN A 226 -10.96 -11.24 -0.86
C GLN A 226 -12.49 -11.21 -1.00
N THR A 227 -13.13 -10.11 -0.64
CA THR A 227 -14.59 -9.97 -0.73
C THR A 227 -15.08 -9.70 -2.16
N ASN A 228 -14.22 -9.16 -3.04
CA ASN A 228 -14.56 -8.75 -4.41
C ASN A 228 -13.83 -9.56 -5.49
N GLN A 229 -13.64 -10.86 -5.29
CA GLN A 229 -12.79 -11.71 -6.12
C GLN A 229 -13.13 -11.69 -7.62
N ARG A 230 -14.43 -11.76 -7.99
CA ARG A 230 -14.84 -11.77 -9.41
C ARG A 230 -14.43 -10.50 -10.13
N LYS A 231 -14.72 -9.34 -9.54
CA LYS A 231 -14.34 -8.04 -10.10
C LYS A 231 -12.83 -7.87 -10.14
N GLY A 232 -12.14 -8.27 -9.09
CA GLY A 232 -10.67 -8.24 -9.04
C GLY A 232 -10.03 -9.09 -10.15
N LEU A 233 -10.57 -10.29 -10.44
CA LEU A 233 -10.09 -11.14 -11.54
C LEU A 233 -10.33 -10.50 -12.91
N GLN A 234 -11.50 -9.88 -13.13
CA GLN A 234 -11.80 -9.17 -14.37
C GLN A 234 -10.85 -8.00 -14.58
N GLU A 235 -10.71 -7.11 -13.60
CA GLU A 235 -9.82 -5.96 -13.68
C GLU A 235 -8.36 -6.39 -13.90
N ARG A 236 -7.90 -7.41 -13.18
CA ARG A 236 -6.57 -8.00 -13.38
C ARG A 236 -6.38 -8.49 -14.82
N TYR A 237 -7.36 -9.18 -15.40
CA TYR A 237 -7.29 -9.66 -16.77
C TYR A 237 -7.16 -8.48 -17.75
N GLU A 238 -7.95 -7.42 -17.57
CA GLU A 238 -7.89 -6.19 -18.39
C GLU A 238 -6.53 -5.49 -18.26
N ILE A 239 -6.01 -5.33 -17.04
CA ILE A 239 -4.70 -4.72 -16.78
C ILE A 239 -3.58 -5.51 -17.45
N LEU A 240 -3.59 -6.83 -17.28
CA LEU A 240 -2.55 -7.69 -17.86
C LEU A 240 -2.63 -7.72 -19.40
N ASN A 241 -3.83 -7.66 -19.99
CA ASN A 241 -3.99 -7.50 -21.44
C ASN A 241 -3.43 -6.18 -21.94
N PHE A 242 -3.70 -5.10 -21.23
CA PHE A 242 -3.19 -3.77 -21.57
C PHE A 242 -1.65 -3.71 -21.56
N HIS A 243 -1.02 -4.31 -20.55
CA HIS A 243 0.43 -4.23 -20.41
C HIS A 243 1.22 -5.28 -21.20
N PHE A 244 0.67 -6.49 -21.41
CA PHE A 244 1.38 -7.65 -21.96
C PHE A 244 0.79 -8.19 -23.26
N GLY A 245 -0.38 -7.69 -23.68
CA GLY A 245 -1.11 -8.16 -24.87
C GLY A 245 -1.94 -9.43 -24.61
N TYR A 246 -3.00 -9.60 -25.40
CA TYR A 246 -3.99 -10.67 -25.25
C TYR A 246 -3.39 -12.07 -25.38
N VAL A 247 -2.52 -12.27 -26.36
CA VAL A 247 -1.93 -13.60 -26.64
C VAL A 247 -1.08 -14.07 -25.46
N LYS A 248 -0.15 -13.22 -25.00
CA LYS A 248 0.74 -13.56 -23.90
C LYS A 248 -0.03 -13.75 -22.60
N ASN A 249 -1.01 -12.89 -22.32
CA ASN A 249 -1.86 -13.01 -21.14
C ASN A 249 -2.71 -14.29 -21.18
N GLY A 250 -3.28 -14.65 -22.33
CA GLY A 250 -4.02 -15.91 -22.52
C GLY A 250 -3.17 -17.14 -22.17
N PHE A 251 -1.93 -17.23 -22.68
CA PHE A 251 -1.01 -18.32 -22.33
C PHE A 251 -0.67 -18.35 -20.83
N ASN A 252 -0.48 -17.21 -20.19
CA ASN A 252 -0.22 -17.15 -18.76
C ASN A 252 -1.39 -17.62 -17.93
N HIS A 253 -2.63 -17.28 -18.33
CA HIS A 253 -3.85 -17.77 -17.67
C HIS A 253 -4.01 -19.27 -17.81
N LEU A 254 -3.74 -19.84 -18.99
CA LEU A 254 -3.76 -21.29 -19.20
C LEU A 254 -2.75 -22.00 -18.29
N LYS A 255 -1.51 -21.49 -18.20
CA LYS A 255 -0.49 -22.02 -17.27
C LYS A 255 -0.95 -21.96 -15.81
N MET A 256 -1.61 -20.89 -15.41
CA MET A 256 -2.12 -20.72 -14.06
C MET A 256 -3.24 -21.72 -13.75
N ILE A 257 -4.18 -21.92 -14.67
CA ILE A 257 -5.25 -22.91 -14.54
C ILE A 257 -4.66 -24.33 -14.46
N ALA A 258 -3.72 -24.65 -15.34
CA ALA A 258 -3.04 -25.96 -15.32
C ALA A 258 -2.35 -26.25 -13.98
N ARG A 259 -1.65 -25.24 -13.40
CA ARG A 259 -1.05 -25.37 -12.06
C ARG A 259 -2.07 -25.57 -10.95
N LEU A 260 -3.22 -24.88 -11.01
CA LEU A 260 -4.29 -25.05 -10.02
C LEU A 260 -4.92 -26.45 -10.08
N LEU A 261 -5.09 -27.00 -11.29
CA LEU A 261 -5.58 -28.36 -11.51
C LEU A 261 -4.57 -29.40 -11.04
N ALA A 262 -3.28 -29.23 -11.37
CA ALA A 262 -2.22 -30.12 -10.92
C ALA A 262 -2.12 -30.19 -9.38
N ASN A 263 -2.22 -29.05 -8.70
CA ASN A 263 -2.20 -29.01 -7.22
C ASN A 263 -3.44 -29.63 -6.57
N LYS A 264 -4.61 -29.65 -7.26
CA LYS A 264 -5.82 -30.36 -6.77
C LYS A 264 -5.74 -31.87 -6.94
N LEU A 265 -4.93 -32.35 -7.87
CA LEU A 265 -4.76 -33.79 -8.12
C LEU A 265 -3.66 -34.41 -7.25
N SER A 266 -2.79 -33.58 -6.63
CA SER A 266 -1.71 -34.01 -5.74
C SER A 266 -2.04 -33.93 -4.24
N ASN A 267 -3.23 -33.46 -3.88
CA ASN A 267 -3.82 -33.51 -2.54
C ASN A 267 -5.05 -34.42 -2.52
#